data_0a7a9a1de752fe19f4cdbc9c5e83d847
#
_entry.id   0a7a9a1de752fe19f4cdbc9c5e83d847
#
_cell.length_a   1.000
_cell.length_b   1.000
_cell.length_c   1.000
_cell.angle_alpha   90.00
_cell.angle_beta   90.00
_cell.angle_gamma   90.00
#
_symmetry.space_group_name_H-M   'P 1'
#
loop_
_entity.id
_entity.type
_entity.pdbx_description
1 polymer ?
#
loop_
_entity_poly.entity_id
_entity_poly.type
_entity_poly.pdbx_seq_one_letter_code
_entity_poly.pdbx_strand_id
1 'polypeptide(L)'
;MTWPMLPAGDFPSFTPATPKTGIIVEWDAARAFGYLECEGKRVFLHLKEFERRPGWLSLGDEIRFIGGQDAKGRPCAKRAVAVRRKGRPGYLSAADLVGLLLLLVMPVLALMISGLPPVLLGVYPAGISLLTFWLYYDDKRRAQNGGWRTPESTLHFCELLGGWPAAYIAQRTLRHKSAKGSYRLVFWLIVILHEVVAADYLSGGMLSGELLG
;
A
#
# COMPACT_ATOMS: atom_id res chain seq x y z
N MET A 1 -22.99 25.99 -55.02
CA MET A 1 -23.73 25.67 -53.80
C MET A 1 -23.05 26.36 -52.67
N THR A 2 -23.56 27.52 -52.26
CA THR A 2 -23.03 28.35 -51.18
C THR A 2 -23.75 27.98 -49.90
N TRP A 3 -23.00 27.58 -48.89
CA TRP A 3 -23.54 27.35 -47.54
C TRP A 3 -23.93 28.68 -46.91
N PRO A 4 -25.09 28.79 -46.26
CA PRO A 4 -25.45 29.98 -45.52
C PRO A 4 -24.57 30.11 -44.27
N MET A 5 -23.91 31.25 -44.12
CA MET A 5 -23.23 31.62 -42.87
C MET A 5 -24.29 31.73 -41.78
N LEU A 6 -24.15 30.90 -40.75
CA LEU A 6 -24.89 31.05 -39.50
C LEU A 6 -24.42 32.32 -38.78
N PRO A 7 -25.35 33.14 -38.21
CA PRO A 7 -24.97 34.33 -37.47
C PRO A 7 -24.12 33.94 -36.27
N ALA A 8 -23.12 34.79 -35.96
CA ALA A 8 -22.31 34.69 -34.77
C ALA A 8 -23.21 34.83 -33.54
N GLY A 9 -23.72 33.68 -33.10
CA GLY A 9 -24.41 33.55 -31.82
C GLY A 9 -23.41 33.49 -30.71
N ASP A 10 -23.65 34.26 -29.65
CA ASP A 10 -22.95 34.32 -28.40
C ASP A 10 -22.57 32.90 -27.90
N PHE A 11 -21.35 32.47 -28.17
CA PHE A 11 -20.79 31.35 -27.47
C PHE A 11 -20.59 31.82 -26.02
N PRO A 12 -21.23 31.17 -25.04
CA PRO A 12 -20.97 31.50 -23.65
C PRO A 12 -19.47 31.40 -23.44
N SER A 13 -18.83 32.50 -23.01
CA SER A 13 -17.44 32.61 -22.66
C SER A 13 -17.10 31.48 -21.68
N PHE A 14 -16.43 30.45 -22.17
CA PHE A 14 -15.89 29.38 -21.34
C PHE A 14 -14.79 29.99 -20.49
N THR A 15 -15.16 30.55 -19.35
CA THR A 15 -14.19 30.81 -18.28
C THR A 15 -13.64 29.45 -17.89
N PRO A 16 -12.36 29.19 -18.06
CA PRO A 16 -11.79 27.89 -17.66
C PRO A 16 -12.06 27.74 -16.17
N ALA A 17 -12.91 26.78 -15.81
CA ALA A 17 -13.27 26.55 -14.43
C ALA A 17 -11.98 26.17 -13.69
N THR A 18 -11.58 27.02 -12.77
CA THR A 18 -10.35 26.84 -11.97
C THR A 18 -10.42 25.50 -11.24
N PRO A 19 -9.40 24.65 -11.38
CA PRO A 19 -9.40 23.37 -10.69
C PRO A 19 -9.40 23.62 -9.18
N LYS A 20 -10.32 22.97 -8.49
CA LYS A 20 -10.45 22.98 -7.03
C LYS A 20 -9.88 21.72 -6.43
N THR A 21 -9.53 21.77 -5.16
CA THR A 21 -9.04 20.64 -4.41
C THR A 21 -9.98 20.35 -3.25
N GLY A 22 -10.38 19.11 -3.07
CA GLY A 22 -11.22 18.65 -1.95
C GLY A 22 -10.69 17.36 -1.35
N ILE A 23 -11.13 17.07 -0.14
CA ILE A 23 -10.75 15.87 0.61
C ILE A 23 -11.93 14.91 0.65
N ILE A 24 -11.70 13.62 0.42
CA ILE A 24 -12.75 12.60 0.53
C ILE A 24 -13.16 12.47 2.00
N VAL A 25 -14.42 12.80 2.29
CA VAL A 25 -15.01 12.66 3.62
C VAL A 25 -15.93 11.46 3.73
N GLU A 26 -16.43 10.97 2.60
CA GLU A 26 -17.29 9.79 2.53
C GLU A 26 -17.05 9.06 1.20
N TRP A 27 -16.92 7.74 1.23
CA TRP A 27 -16.72 6.92 0.03
C TRP A 27 -17.39 5.56 0.17
N ASP A 28 -18.29 5.27 -0.76
CA ASP A 28 -18.92 3.95 -0.92
C ASP A 28 -18.28 3.22 -2.11
N ALA A 29 -17.40 2.27 -1.81
CA ALA A 29 -16.68 1.52 -2.84
C ALA A 29 -17.61 0.59 -3.65
N ALA A 30 -18.70 0.10 -3.06
CA ALA A 30 -19.64 -0.80 -3.72
C ALA A 30 -20.49 -0.05 -4.75
N ARG A 31 -20.87 1.19 -4.44
CA ARG A 31 -21.67 2.06 -5.32
C ARG A 31 -20.81 2.98 -6.18
N ALA A 32 -19.50 2.99 -5.96
CA ALA A 32 -18.52 3.77 -6.70
C ALA A 32 -18.79 5.29 -6.68
N PHE A 33 -19.28 5.83 -5.55
CA PHE A 33 -19.44 7.26 -5.32
C PHE A 33 -19.13 7.68 -3.89
N GLY A 34 -18.99 8.98 -3.69
CA GLY A 34 -18.73 9.56 -2.38
C GLY A 34 -18.88 11.07 -2.37
N TYR A 35 -18.39 11.68 -1.32
CA TYR A 35 -18.43 13.12 -1.14
C TYR A 35 -17.04 13.66 -0.81
N LEU A 36 -16.73 14.80 -1.43
CA LEU A 36 -15.57 15.62 -1.12
C LEU A 36 -16.01 16.79 -0.25
N GLU A 37 -15.15 17.17 0.68
CA GLU A 37 -15.23 18.47 1.34
C GLU A 37 -14.28 19.44 0.64
N CYS A 38 -14.84 20.53 0.15
CA CYS A 38 -14.10 21.60 -0.51
C CYS A 38 -14.67 22.95 -0.03
N GLU A 39 -13.82 23.78 0.58
CA GLU A 39 -14.21 25.10 1.08
C GLU A 39 -15.46 25.04 2.02
N GLY A 40 -15.54 24.03 2.88
CA GLY A 40 -16.68 23.84 3.81
C GLY A 40 -17.97 23.34 3.15
N LYS A 41 -17.95 23.00 1.86
CA LYS A 41 -19.11 22.49 1.10
C LYS A 41 -18.89 21.04 0.71
N ARG A 42 -19.96 20.23 0.80
CA ARG A 42 -19.96 18.86 0.28
C ARG A 42 -20.17 18.84 -1.22
N VAL A 43 -19.29 18.20 -1.95
CA VAL A 43 -19.32 18.05 -3.41
C VAL A 43 -19.42 16.57 -3.74
N PHE A 44 -20.41 16.20 -4.53
CA PHE A 44 -20.61 14.82 -4.98
C PHE A 44 -19.50 14.39 -5.95
N LEU A 45 -18.96 13.19 -5.76
CA LEU A 45 -17.95 12.59 -6.63
C LEU A 45 -18.37 11.17 -7.00
N HIS A 46 -18.38 10.87 -8.28
CA HIS A 46 -18.58 9.52 -8.79
C HIS A 46 -17.32 9.02 -9.47
N LEU A 47 -17.00 7.72 -9.33
CA LEU A 47 -15.78 7.10 -9.88
C LEU A 47 -15.63 7.32 -11.40
N LYS A 48 -16.73 7.44 -12.15
CA LYS A 48 -16.73 7.72 -13.60
C LYS A 48 -16.17 9.09 -13.98
N GLU A 49 -16.17 10.03 -13.04
CA GLU A 49 -15.68 11.39 -13.27
C GLU A 49 -14.15 11.49 -13.16
N PHE A 50 -13.46 10.40 -12.80
CA PHE A 50 -12.00 10.36 -12.81
C PHE A 50 -11.46 10.21 -14.23
N GLU A 51 -10.48 11.04 -14.59
CA GLU A 51 -9.75 10.93 -15.87
C GLU A 51 -8.96 9.62 -15.96
N ARG A 52 -8.42 9.17 -14.84
CA ARG A 52 -7.85 7.83 -14.69
C ARG A 52 -8.45 7.19 -13.45
N ARG A 53 -9.08 6.04 -13.61
CA ARG A 53 -9.64 5.30 -12.47
C ARG A 53 -8.54 5.03 -11.43
N PRO A 54 -8.63 5.60 -10.22
CA PRO A 54 -7.71 5.26 -9.15
C PRO A 54 -7.95 3.80 -8.76
N GLY A 55 -6.87 3.07 -8.47
CA GLY A 55 -6.97 1.67 -8.06
C GLY A 55 -7.63 1.49 -6.69
N TRP A 56 -7.67 2.55 -5.89
CA TRP A 56 -8.28 2.62 -4.56
C TRP A 56 -8.47 4.08 -4.16
N LEU A 57 -9.51 4.34 -3.40
CA LEU A 57 -9.82 5.63 -2.80
C LEU A 57 -10.09 5.43 -1.31
N SER A 58 -9.58 6.32 -0.48
CA SER A 58 -9.73 6.27 0.97
C SER A 58 -10.20 7.61 1.52
N LEU A 59 -10.85 7.56 2.69
CA LEU A 59 -11.17 8.78 3.43
C LEU A 59 -9.89 9.59 3.69
N GLY A 60 -9.96 10.89 3.46
CA GLY A 60 -8.83 11.81 3.59
C GLY A 60 -7.95 11.94 2.34
N ASP A 61 -8.24 11.21 1.25
CA ASP A 61 -7.54 11.41 -0.02
C ASP A 61 -7.92 12.76 -0.63
N GLU A 62 -6.91 13.43 -1.19
CA GLU A 62 -7.04 14.72 -1.83
C GLU A 62 -7.32 14.54 -3.32
N ILE A 63 -8.39 15.13 -3.79
CA ILE A 63 -8.86 15.06 -5.17
C ILE A 63 -8.86 16.46 -5.77
N ARG A 64 -8.14 16.61 -6.88
CA ARG A 64 -8.26 17.81 -7.73
C ARG A 64 -9.39 17.57 -8.73
N PHE A 65 -10.29 18.52 -8.86
CA PHE A 65 -11.44 18.39 -9.73
C PHE A 65 -11.86 19.75 -10.30
N ILE A 66 -12.68 19.72 -11.34
CA ILE A 66 -13.36 20.89 -11.86
C ILE A 66 -14.78 20.86 -11.27
N GLY A 67 -15.21 21.97 -10.67
CA GLY A 67 -16.58 22.10 -10.16
C GLY A 67 -17.59 22.06 -11.31
N GLY A 68 -18.68 21.33 -11.10
CA GLY A 68 -19.79 21.24 -12.03
C GLY A 68 -21.11 21.02 -11.31
N GLN A 69 -22.18 20.84 -12.05
CA GLN A 69 -23.48 20.45 -11.52
C GLN A 69 -23.92 19.12 -12.13
N ASP A 70 -24.65 18.32 -11.38
CA ASP A 70 -25.31 17.12 -11.89
C ASP A 70 -26.65 17.49 -12.60
N ALA A 71 -27.32 16.48 -13.16
CA ALA A 71 -28.62 16.67 -13.84
C ALA A 71 -29.73 17.23 -12.92
N LYS A 72 -29.52 17.25 -11.60
CA LYS A 72 -30.43 17.79 -10.59
C LYS A 72 -29.99 19.15 -10.03
N GLY A 73 -28.96 19.77 -10.63
CA GLY A 73 -28.42 21.08 -10.19
C GLY A 73 -27.54 21.01 -8.94
N ARG A 74 -27.18 19.82 -8.43
CA ARG A 74 -26.36 19.68 -7.23
C ARG A 74 -24.87 19.80 -7.57
N PRO A 75 -24.05 20.42 -6.68
CA PRO A 75 -22.63 20.54 -6.92
C PRO A 75 -21.97 19.17 -7.02
N CYS A 76 -21.24 18.92 -8.12
CA CYS A 76 -20.52 17.69 -8.35
C CYS A 76 -19.10 17.97 -8.87
N ALA A 77 -18.20 17.02 -8.61
CA ALA A 77 -16.85 17.04 -9.15
C ALA A 77 -16.83 16.42 -10.54
N LYS A 78 -16.21 17.13 -11.49
CA LYS A 78 -15.96 16.70 -12.86
C LYS A 78 -14.46 16.63 -13.10
N ARG A 79 -14.02 15.79 -14.06
CA ARG A 79 -12.59 15.63 -14.40
C ARG A 79 -11.72 15.47 -13.17
N ALA A 80 -12.11 14.54 -12.30
CA ALA A 80 -11.41 14.31 -11.05
C ALA A 80 -10.07 13.63 -11.30
N VAL A 81 -9.04 14.10 -10.60
CA VAL A 81 -7.71 13.49 -10.57
C VAL A 81 -7.35 13.29 -9.11
N ALA A 82 -7.09 12.06 -8.71
CA ALA A 82 -6.55 11.82 -7.38
C ALA A 82 -5.17 12.50 -7.29
N VAL A 83 -5.09 13.55 -6.48
CA VAL A 83 -3.80 14.14 -6.16
C VAL A 83 -3.11 13.11 -5.29
N ARG A 84 -2.09 12.46 -5.85
CA ARG A 84 -1.29 11.50 -5.11
C ARG A 84 -0.76 12.21 -3.88
N ARG A 85 -1.47 12.08 -2.76
CA ARG A 85 -0.89 12.47 -1.50
C ARG A 85 0.46 11.75 -1.47
N LYS A 86 1.55 12.48 -1.35
CA LYS A 86 2.80 11.93 -0.81
C LYS A 86 2.37 11.18 0.43
N GLY A 87 2.17 9.85 0.28
CA GLY A 87 1.38 9.09 1.24
C GLY A 87 1.86 9.43 2.63
N ARG A 88 0.93 9.73 3.54
CA ARG A 88 1.32 9.80 4.96
C ARG A 88 2.25 8.63 5.19
N PRO A 89 3.48 8.82 5.66
CA PRO A 89 4.33 7.71 5.97
C PRO A 89 3.49 6.75 6.81
N GLY A 90 3.50 5.47 6.45
CA GLY A 90 2.89 4.47 7.30
C GLY A 90 3.53 4.63 8.68
N TYR A 91 2.80 4.41 9.72
CA TYR A 91 3.35 4.32 11.07
C TYR A 91 3.11 2.92 11.60
N LEU A 92 4.04 2.43 12.38
CA LEU A 92 3.85 1.22 13.15
C LEU A 92 2.97 1.57 14.34
N SER A 93 1.82 0.93 14.44
CA SER A 93 1.00 1.03 15.64
C SER A 93 1.62 0.24 16.79
N ALA A 94 1.24 0.54 18.02
CA ALA A 94 1.65 -0.26 19.18
C ALA A 94 1.25 -1.75 19.01
N ALA A 95 0.09 -2.02 18.44
CA ALA A 95 -0.36 -3.37 18.13
C ALA A 95 0.54 -4.10 17.11
N ASP A 96 1.03 -3.37 16.08
CA ASP A 96 1.97 -3.94 15.12
C ASP A 96 3.31 -4.30 15.77
N LEU A 97 3.79 -3.44 16.68
CA LEU A 97 5.03 -3.72 17.42
C LEU A 97 4.87 -4.91 18.36
N VAL A 98 3.78 -4.97 19.11
CA VAL A 98 3.48 -6.12 19.99
C VAL A 98 3.37 -7.40 19.16
N GLY A 99 2.64 -7.37 18.04
CA GLY A 99 2.51 -8.52 17.15
C GLY A 99 3.87 -8.99 16.61
N LEU A 100 4.74 -8.06 16.19
CA LEU A 100 6.09 -8.39 15.72
C LEU A 100 6.94 -8.99 16.85
N LEU A 101 6.90 -8.41 18.05
CA LEU A 101 7.65 -8.93 19.21
C LEU A 101 7.20 -10.34 19.55
N LEU A 102 5.90 -10.61 19.57
CA LEU A 102 5.37 -11.95 19.82
C LEU A 102 5.85 -12.97 18.76
N LEU A 103 5.84 -12.60 17.48
CA LEU A 103 6.33 -13.43 16.40
C LEU A 103 7.86 -13.65 16.46
N LEU A 104 8.60 -12.79 17.09
CA LEU A 104 10.07 -12.95 17.23
C LEU A 104 10.47 -13.84 18.40
N VAL A 105 9.57 -14.14 19.35
CA VAL A 105 9.91 -14.90 20.56
C VAL A 105 10.50 -16.26 20.22
N MET A 106 9.80 -17.07 19.44
CA MET A 106 10.24 -18.43 19.11
C MET A 106 11.53 -18.46 18.29
N PRO A 107 11.64 -17.73 17.15
CA PRO A 107 12.88 -17.68 16.37
C PRO A 107 14.08 -17.18 17.16
N VAL A 108 13.90 -16.15 18.01
CA VAL A 108 15.00 -15.63 18.84
C VAL A 108 15.44 -16.63 19.90
N LEU A 109 14.51 -17.28 20.59
CA LEU A 109 14.84 -18.33 21.56
C LEU A 109 15.57 -19.50 20.90
N ALA A 110 15.10 -19.97 19.75
CA ALA A 110 15.76 -21.03 18.98
C ALA A 110 17.20 -20.64 18.59
N LEU A 111 17.38 -19.41 18.13
CA LEU A 111 18.72 -18.89 17.82
C LEU A 111 19.62 -18.80 19.06
N MET A 112 19.10 -18.36 20.20
CA MET A 112 19.89 -18.22 21.44
C MET A 112 20.42 -19.56 21.95
N ILE A 113 19.64 -20.63 21.81
CA ILE A 113 20.05 -21.98 22.24
C ILE A 113 20.82 -22.79 21.19
N SER A 114 20.88 -22.27 19.93
CA SER A 114 21.48 -22.99 18.79
C SER A 114 23.00 -23.21 18.91
N GLY A 115 23.67 -22.55 19.86
CA GLY A 115 25.13 -22.60 19.97
C GLY A 115 25.91 -21.94 18.85
N LEU A 116 25.20 -21.19 17.96
CA LEU A 116 25.86 -20.48 16.88
C LEU A 116 26.75 -19.35 17.41
N PRO A 117 27.86 -19.03 16.73
CA PRO A 117 28.74 -17.96 17.15
C PRO A 117 27.99 -16.60 17.17
N PRO A 118 28.31 -15.71 18.15
CA PRO A 118 27.61 -14.43 18.33
C PRO A 118 27.58 -13.55 17.07
N VAL A 119 28.59 -13.66 16.21
CA VAL A 119 28.64 -12.94 14.93
C VAL A 119 27.49 -13.36 14.01
N LEU A 120 27.19 -14.66 13.94
CA LEU A 120 26.07 -15.14 13.13
C LEU A 120 24.72 -14.80 13.75
N LEU A 121 24.64 -14.74 15.08
CA LEU A 121 23.42 -14.33 15.79
C LEU A 121 23.10 -12.85 15.63
N GLY A 122 24.11 -12.00 15.46
CA GLY A 122 23.93 -10.54 15.32
C GLY A 122 24.07 -10.04 13.89
N VAL A 123 25.19 -10.33 13.23
CA VAL A 123 25.53 -9.74 11.92
C VAL A 123 24.62 -10.24 10.80
N TYR A 124 24.34 -11.55 10.77
CA TYR A 124 23.50 -12.12 9.71
C TYR A 124 22.04 -11.59 9.74
N PRO A 125 21.30 -11.67 10.86
CA PRO A 125 19.93 -11.13 10.92
C PRO A 125 19.88 -9.62 10.67
N ALA A 126 20.87 -8.87 11.14
CA ALA A 126 20.95 -7.44 10.86
C ALA A 126 21.18 -7.17 9.37
N GLY A 127 22.10 -7.86 8.73
CA GLY A 127 22.42 -7.70 7.32
C GLY A 127 21.26 -8.03 6.41
N ILE A 128 20.61 -9.19 6.62
CA ILE A 128 19.44 -9.60 5.81
C ILE A 128 18.25 -8.67 6.04
N SER A 129 18.05 -8.17 7.26
CA SER A 129 17.00 -7.22 7.59
C SER A 129 17.22 -5.89 6.90
N LEU A 130 18.43 -5.33 6.92
CA LEU A 130 18.78 -4.10 6.23
C LEU A 130 18.60 -4.24 4.71
N LEU A 131 19.08 -5.33 4.12
CA LEU A 131 18.92 -5.62 2.70
C LEU A 131 17.44 -5.71 2.32
N THR A 132 16.65 -6.45 3.10
CA THR A 132 15.22 -6.62 2.85
C THR A 132 14.50 -5.28 2.92
N PHE A 133 14.73 -4.48 3.96
CA PHE A 133 14.12 -3.16 4.09
C PHE A 133 14.51 -2.23 2.94
N TRP A 134 15.78 -2.24 2.54
CA TRP A 134 16.28 -1.46 1.42
C TRP A 134 15.61 -1.87 0.09
N LEU A 135 15.46 -3.16 -0.18
CA LEU A 135 14.78 -3.67 -1.38
C LEU A 135 13.32 -3.21 -1.43
N TYR A 136 12.60 -3.26 -0.32
CA TYR A 136 11.22 -2.73 -0.24
C TYR A 136 11.16 -1.22 -0.47
N TYR A 137 12.11 -0.48 0.08
CA TYR A 137 12.20 0.96 -0.12
C TYR A 137 12.48 1.30 -1.58
N ASP A 138 13.45 0.63 -2.21
CA ASP A 138 13.82 0.84 -3.61
C ASP A 138 12.68 0.45 -4.56
N ASP A 139 12.02 -0.70 -4.34
CA ASP A 139 10.84 -1.11 -5.13
C ASP A 139 9.72 -0.08 -5.04
N LYS A 140 9.44 0.45 -3.85
CA LYS A 140 8.48 1.55 -3.69
C LYS A 140 8.90 2.79 -4.47
N ARG A 141 10.16 3.20 -4.35
CA ARG A 141 10.71 4.36 -5.04
C ARG A 141 10.60 4.19 -6.56
N ARG A 142 11.00 3.03 -7.09
CA ARG A 142 10.89 2.70 -8.53
C ARG A 142 9.44 2.70 -8.99
N ALA A 143 8.54 2.09 -8.22
CA ALA A 143 7.11 2.12 -8.52
C ALA A 143 6.53 3.54 -8.57
N GLN A 144 7.09 4.48 -7.81
CA GLN A 144 6.66 5.88 -7.83
C GLN A 144 7.17 6.65 -9.05
N ASN A 145 8.37 6.32 -9.52
CA ASN A 145 9.03 7.02 -10.62
C ASN A 145 8.77 6.35 -11.99
N GLY A 146 7.89 5.34 -12.07
CA GLY A 146 7.60 4.62 -13.31
C GLY A 146 8.72 3.69 -13.77
N GLY A 147 9.71 3.41 -12.90
CA GLY A 147 10.84 2.53 -13.21
C GLY A 147 10.48 1.04 -13.12
N TRP A 148 11.43 0.21 -13.56
CA TRP A 148 11.31 -1.25 -13.47
C TRP A 148 11.23 -1.70 -12.01
N ARG A 149 10.20 -2.48 -11.68
CA ARG A 149 9.95 -2.96 -10.30
C ARG A 149 10.78 -4.19 -9.97
N THR A 150 11.14 -4.32 -8.71
CA THR A 150 11.76 -5.54 -8.20
C THR A 150 10.75 -6.71 -8.30
N PRO A 151 11.16 -7.88 -8.83
CA PRO A 151 10.31 -9.07 -8.84
C PRO A 151 9.85 -9.43 -7.43
N GLU A 152 8.59 -9.86 -7.28
CA GLU A 152 8.05 -10.26 -5.97
C GLU A 152 8.78 -11.46 -5.38
N SER A 153 9.24 -12.37 -6.25
CA SER A 153 10.07 -13.52 -5.87
C SER A 153 11.37 -13.12 -5.16
N THR A 154 12.01 -12.03 -5.58
CA THR A 154 13.24 -11.54 -4.93
C THR A 154 12.97 -11.06 -3.51
N LEU A 155 11.83 -10.39 -3.28
CA LEU A 155 11.43 -9.93 -1.96
C LEU A 155 11.11 -11.13 -1.05
N HIS A 156 10.33 -12.10 -1.55
CA HIS A 156 10.01 -13.33 -0.82
C HIS A 156 11.24 -14.19 -0.54
N PHE A 157 12.23 -14.19 -1.43
CA PHE A 157 13.50 -14.88 -1.19
C PHE A 157 14.26 -14.27 0.00
N CYS A 158 14.35 -12.94 0.08
CA CYS A 158 14.95 -12.27 1.23
C CYS A 158 14.17 -12.50 2.53
N GLU A 159 12.83 -12.54 2.45
CA GLU A 159 11.96 -12.89 3.58
C GLU A 159 12.25 -14.31 4.07
N LEU A 160 12.37 -15.28 3.14
CA LEU A 160 12.68 -16.69 3.44
C LEU A 160 14.06 -16.85 4.08
N LEU A 161 15.04 -16.04 3.71
CA LEU A 161 16.35 -16.00 4.32
C LEU A 161 16.37 -15.37 5.73
N GLY A 162 15.20 -15.07 6.31
CA GLY A 162 15.08 -14.49 7.65
C GLY A 162 14.86 -12.97 7.68
N GLY A 163 14.68 -12.33 6.51
CA GLY A 163 14.38 -10.90 6.40
C GLY A 163 12.92 -10.53 6.65
N TRP A 164 12.03 -11.49 6.97
CA TRP A 164 10.62 -11.27 7.18
C TRP A 164 10.27 -10.24 8.26
N PRO A 165 11.04 -10.06 9.37
CA PRO A 165 10.75 -9.01 10.36
C PRO A 165 10.88 -7.60 9.75
N ALA A 166 11.93 -7.40 8.94
CA ALA A 166 12.14 -6.15 8.24
C ALA A 166 11.07 -5.92 7.15
N ALA A 167 10.65 -6.98 6.44
CA ALA A 167 9.54 -6.93 5.49
C ALA A 167 8.22 -6.56 6.19
N TYR A 168 7.95 -7.12 7.37
CA TYR A 168 6.79 -6.79 8.21
C TYR A 168 6.73 -5.29 8.52
N ILE A 169 7.86 -4.72 8.94
CA ILE A 169 8.01 -3.29 9.20
C ILE A 169 7.83 -2.47 7.90
N ALA A 170 8.53 -2.88 6.83
CA ALA A 170 8.51 -2.17 5.56
C ALA A 170 7.11 -2.12 4.93
N GLN A 171 6.35 -3.21 4.96
CA GLN A 171 4.98 -3.25 4.43
C GLN A 171 4.08 -2.22 5.13
N ARG A 172 4.24 -2.00 6.43
CA ARG A 172 3.44 -1.07 7.22
C ARG A 172 3.92 0.37 7.07
N THR A 173 5.22 0.61 7.27
CA THR A 173 5.80 1.96 7.22
C THR A 173 5.81 2.53 5.81
N LEU A 174 6.08 1.70 4.82
CA LEU A 174 6.08 2.11 3.42
C LEU A 174 4.70 2.01 2.77
N ARG A 175 3.71 1.34 3.40
CA ARG A 175 2.40 1.01 2.78
C ARG A 175 2.57 0.42 1.38
N HIS A 176 3.52 -0.49 1.25
CA HIS A 176 3.89 -1.10 -0.02
C HIS A 176 3.66 -2.60 0.02
N LYS A 177 3.06 -3.17 -1.06
CA LYS A 177 2.70 -4.60 -1.15
C LYS A 177 1.67 -5.08 -0.09
N SER A 178 1.16 -4.19 0.78
CA SER A 178 0.18 -4.52 1.82
C SER A 178 -1.25 -4.77 1.30
N ALA A 179 -1.57 -4.31 0.09
CA ALA A 179 -2.91 -4.43 -0.51
C ALA A 179 -3.09 -5.68 -1.38
N LYS A 180 -2.02 -6.30 -1.91
CA LYS A 180 -2.10 -7.46 -2.80
C LYS A 180 -2.26 -8.75 -1.98
N GLY A 181 -3.43 -9.38 -2.05
CA GLY A 181 -3.77 -10.57 -1.26
C GLY A 181 -2.81 -11.74 -1.47
N SER A 182 -2.45 -12.06 -2.73
CA SER A 182 -1.50 -13.13 -3.06
C SER A 182 -0.11 -12.91 -2.44
N TYR A 183 0.38 -11.66 -2.46
CA TYR A 183 1.66 -11.31 -1.84
C TYR A 183 1.64 -11.53 -0.33
N ARG A 184 0.56 -11.08 0.32
CA ARG A 184 0.38 -11.26 1.77
C ARG A 184 0.27 -12.73 2.17
N LEU A 185 -0.37 -13.55 1.34
CA LEU A 185 -0.46 -14.98 1.60
C LEU A 185 0.94 -15.61 1.66
N VAL A 186 1.77 -15.38 0.63
CA VAL A 186 3.14 -15.93 0.59
C VAL A 186 3.97 -15.41 1.76
N PHE A 187 3.88 -14.12 2.08
CA PHE A 187 4.55 -13.55 3.24
C PHE A 187 4.18 -14.28 4.55
N TRP A 188 2.89 -14.51 4.81
CA TRP A 188 2.46 -15.20 6.02
C TRP A 188 2.83 -16.68 6.03
N LEU A 189 2.86 -17.35 4.88
CA LEU A 189 3.38 -18.72 4.79
C LEU A 189 4.86 -18.79 5.17
N ILE A 190 5.67 -17.81 4.74
CA ILE A 190 7.08 -17.70 5.13
C ILE A 190 7.23 -17.47 6.64
N VAL A 191 6.43 -16.60 7.23
CA VAL A 191 6.44 -16.37 8.69
C VAL A 191 6.09 -17.65 9.43
N ILE A 192 4.98 -18.31 9.06
CA ILE A 192 4.55 -19.59 9.67
C ILE A 192 5.65 -20.64 9.54
N LEU A 193 6.32 -20.75 8.41
CA LEU A 193 7.42 -21.69 8.22
C LEU A 193 8.54 -21.43 9.25
N HIS A 194 8.92 -20.19 9.48
CA HIS A 194 9.94 -19.84 10.48
C HIS A 194 9.49 -20.19 11.90
N GLU A 195 8.22 -19.94 12.23
CA GLU A 195 7.65 -20.32 13.54
C GLU A 195 7.65 -21.83 13.75
N VAL A 196 7.25 -22.59 12.73
CA VAL A 196 7.23 -24.07 12.79
C VAL A 196 8.64 -24.61 12.96
N VAL A 197 9.60 -24.13 12.17
CA VAL A 197 11.02 -24.57 12.29
C VAL A 197 11.59 -24.21 13.66
N ALA A 198 11.32 -23.02 14.17
CA ALA A 198 11.76 -22.61 15.49
C ALA A 198 11.13 -23.45 16.60
N ALA A 199 9.83 -23.73 16.51
CA ALA A 199 9.12 -24.56 17.48
C ALA A 199 9.61 -26.02 17.47
N ASP A 200 9.83 -26.60 16.28
CA ASP A 200 10.39 -27.95 16.15
C ASP A 200 11.80 -28.02 16.77
N TYR A 201 12.66 -27.04 16.47
CA TYR A 201 13.99 -26.98 17.06
C TYR A 201 13.94 -26.86 18.60
N LEU A 202 13.05 -26.03 19.15
CA LEU A 202 12.86 -25.84 20.59
C LEU A 202 12.29 -27.08 21.28
N SER A 203 11.49 -27.90 20.58
CA SER A 203 10.92 -29.16 21.09
C SER A 203 11.88 -30.35 21.00
N GLY A 204 13.11 -30.15 20.54
CA GLY A 204 14.10 -31.21 20.34
C GLY A 204 13.97 -31.98 19.05
N GLY A 205 13.31 -31.41 18.04
CA GLY A 205 13.17 -31.99 16.70
C GLY A 205 12.11 -33.10 16.62
N MET A 206 11.01 -32.97 17.37
CA MET A 206 9.95 -33.97 17.41
C MET A 206 9.30 -34.19 16.03
N LEU A 207 9.03 -33.10 15.30
CA LEU A 207 8.42 -33.19 13.96
C LEU A 207 9.41 -33.69 12.90
N SER A 208 10.66 -33.22 12.98
CA SER A 208 11.71 -33.67 12.05
C SER A 208 12.13 -35.11 12.31
N GLY A 209 12.12 -35.58 13.56
CA GLY A 209 12.37 -36.96 13.94
C GLY A 209 11.33 -37.94 13.43
N GLU A 210 10.04 -37.58 13.45
CA GLU A 210 8.94 -38.43 12.91
C GLU A 210 8.90 -38.43 11.37
N LEU A 211 9.37 -37.38 10.71
CA LEU A 211 9.37 -37.29 9.26
C LEU A 211 10.57 -37.97 8.57
N LEU A 212 11.68 -38.14 9.30
CA LEU A 212 12.95 -38.67 8.77
C LEU A 212 13.28 -40.08 9.28
N GLY A 213 12.53 -40.62 10.23
CA GLY A 213 12.64 -41.97 10.75
C GLY A 213 11.61 -42.91 10.14
#